data_05598e56d77be38c5aa871824179b5fb
#
_entry.id   05598e56d77be38c5aa871824179b5fb
#
_cell.length_a   1.000
_cell.length_b   1.000
_cell.length_c   1.000
_cell.angle_alpha   90.00
_cell.angle_beta   90.00
_cell.angle_gamma   90.00
#
_symmetry.space_group_name_H-M   'P 1'
#
loop_
_entity.id
_entity.type
_entity.pdbx_description
1 polymer ?
#
loop_
_entity_poly.entity_id
_entity_poly.type
_entity_poly.pdbx_seq_one_letter_code
_entity_poly.pdbx_strand_id
1 'polypeptide(L)'
;MPVPVRSSGEDSIVDKSLSNYMSLFKAIVVINQFKSVSKVNASSFSGLSLAKVHSIIDSQPLGRFTLLPVDVLFSSMKNAFEFSFSYIDEILKTLFTILDTQKVQDDTYYYKSDRNLINIKSILNNEVLPNKLIDLGVSRWAVSNNDKDQFQLRRINDGLVDLFKILMGSIQVIIGSTMARRQGEIIDLLPTNNLIPENLNPLDYPDIEFELVFLNRKTGVGGKDGVRETISLPVMNSVASLIYKLQEFNCKLIASGICAKSSLSLINSIHSLQMRVSSIDSTTYNQNLNYFCDYFETETILDEDGNHLRYYIRQHQLRRTFVMLFFWSNSFDGLDSLRKFLGHADLEHIYNYVTEALKGSVLNTIKARALSSPSNMIKNHEKLEDIMEQRFGTNSFKIKSVSVALEDYEFAVETSPSLESIKEQAEYEEHIITLLNENLIDLKPEFF
;
A
#
# COMPACT_ATOMS: atom_id res chain seq x y z
N MET A 1 1.57 -9.42 -18.38
CA MET A 1 1.29 -7.98 -18.23
C MET A 1 0.70 -7.72 -16.85
N PRO A 2 0.79 -6.49 -16.30
CA PRO A 2 0.17 -6.18 -15.03
C PRO A 2 -1.36 -6.12 -15.15
N VAL A 3 -2.06 -6.56 -14.09
CA VAL A 3 -3.51 -6.33 -13.97
C VAL A 3 -3.77 -4.82 -13.92
N PRO A 4 -4.77 -4.30 -14.64
CA PRO A 4 -5.09 -2.88 -14.61
C PRO A 4 -5.37 -2.40 -13.18
N VAL A 5 -4.66 -1.38 -12.74
CA VAL A 5 -4.83 -0.78 -11.39
C VAL A 5 -6.02 0.17 -11.31
N ARG A 6 -6.59 0.55 -12.44
CA ARG A 6 -7.76 1.44 -12.52
C ARG A 6 -8.78 0.83 -13.46
N SER A 7 -10.04 0.94 -13.11
CA SER A 7 -11.16 0.69 -13.99
C SER A 7 -11.29 1.89 -14.95
N SER A 8 -10.47 1.97 -15.97
CA SER A 8 -10.63 2.92 -17.06
C SER A 8 -10.75 2.12 -18.35
N GLY A 9 -11.71 2.50 -19.19
CA GLY A 9 -11.78 1.96 -20.55
C GLY A 9 -10.47 2.23 -21.29
N GLU A 10 -10.08 1.30 -22.10
CA GLU A 10 -8.92 1.41 -22.97
C GLU A 10 -9.12 2.59 -23.94
N ASP A 11 -8.06 3.34 -24.19
CA ASP A 11 -7.93 4.38 -25.22
C ASP A 11 -8.69 5.70 -25.05
N SER A 12 -9.26 6.03 -23.91
CA SER A 12 -9.90 7.33 -23.69
C SER A 12 -9.05 8.31 -22.88
N ILE A 13 -9.06 9.57 -23.27
CA ILE A 13 -8.39 10.64 -22.54
C ILE A 13 -9.15 10.89 -21.23
N VAL A 14 -8.45 10.81 -20.11
CA VAL A 14 -9.01 11.13 -18.79
C VAL A 14 -9.24 12.64 -18.67
N ASP A 15 -10.39 13.07 -18.12
CA ASP A 15 -10.76 14.47 -17.88
C ASP A 15 -9.64 15.33 -17.28
N LYS A 16 -8.89 14.77 -16.34
CA LYS A 16 -7.76 15.46 -15.73
C LYS A 16 -6.63 15.74 -16.71
N SER A 17 -6.35 14.81 -17.62
CA SER A 17 -5.32 15.01 -18.66
C SER A 17 -5.78 16.08 -19.62
N LEU A 18 -7.05 16.07 -20.00
CA LEU A 18 -7.67 17.08 -20.83
C LEU A 18 -7.60 18.46 -20.18
N SER A 19 -7.93 18.58 -18.90
CA SER A 19 -7.81 19.81 -18.12
C SER A 19 -6.35 20.32 -18.06
N ASN A 20 -5.37 19.42 -17.95
CA ASN A 20 -3.94 19.78 -17.97
C ASN A 20 -3.53 20.31 -19.34
N TYR A 21 -3.95 19.70 -20.46
CA TYR A 21 -3.70 20.22 -21.81
C TYR A 21 -4.34 21.58 -22.01
N MET A 22 -5.57 21.76 -21.53
CA MET A 22 -6.25 23.06 -21.58
C MET A 22 -5.51 24.13 -20.80
N SER A 23 -4.95 23.80 -19.65
CA SER A 23 -4.13 24.71 -18.85
C SER A 23 -2.82 25.06 -19.56
N LEU A 24 -2.21 24.10 -20.25
CA LEU A 24 -1.02 24.33 -21.07
C LEU A 24 -1.31 25.30 -22.22
N PHE A 25 -2.42 25.11 -22.95
CA PHE A 25 -2.84 26.03 -24.02
C PHE A 25 -3.09 27.45 -23.50
N LYS A 26 -3.73 27.60 -22.33
CA LYS A 26 -3.88 28.90 -21.67
C LYS A 26 -2.55 29.55 -21.31
N ALA A 27 -1.59 28.74 -20.83
CA ALA A 27 -0.24 29.24 -20.53
C ALA A 27 0.48 29.75 -21.78
N ILE A 28 0.32 29.09 -22.94
CA ILE A 28 0.89 29.56 -24.22
C ILE A 28 0.37 30.95 -24.58
N VAL A 29 -0.93 31.24 -24.35
CA VAL A 29 -1.51 32.58 -24.59
C VAL A 29 -0.86 33.64 -23.67
N VAL A 30 -0.57 33.29 -22.42
CA VAL A 30 0.13 34.18 -21.49
C VAL A 30 1.57 34.44 -21.93
N ILE A 31 2.28 33.46 -22.46
CA ILE A 31 3.65 33.58 -22.99
C ILE A 31 3.69 34.58 -24.18
N ASN A 32 2.61 34.72 -24.93
CA ASN A 32 2.50 35.70 -26.01
C ASN A 32 2.69 37.17 -25.54
N GLN A 33 2.58 37.45 -24.25
CA GLN A 33 2.82 38.80 -23.69
C GLN A 33 4.30 39.17 -23.68
N PHE A 34 5.20 38.19 -23.80
CA PHE A 34 6.65 38.43 -23.83
C PHE A 34 7.11 38.79 -25.26
N LYS A 35 7.82 39.89 -25.42
CA LYS A 35 8.25 40.44 -26.72
C LYS A 35 9.24 39.58 -27.52
N SER A 36 9.89 38.62 -26.85
CA SER A 36 10.99 37.79 -27.39
C SER A 36 10.58 36.46 -27.99
N VAL A 37 9.31 36.12 -28.00
CA VAL A 37 8.82 34.80 -28.43
C VAL A 37 7.90 34.91 -29.64
N SER A 38 7.96 33.95 -30.55
CA SER A 38 7.03 33.82 -31.67
C SER A 38 5.60 33.77 -31.16
N LYS A 39 4.74 34.70 -31.61
CA LYS A 39 3.38 34.82 -31.09
C LYS A 39 2.43 33.82 -31.73
N VAL A 40 1.72 33.07 -30.92
CA VAL A 40 0.56 32.27 -31.34
C VAL A 40 -0.68 33.17 -31.27
N ASN A 41 -1.51 33.18 -32.30
CA ASN A 41 -2.71 34.00 -32.31
C ASN A 41 -3.69 33.57 -31.22
N ALA A 42 -3.99 34.46 -30.28
CA ALA A 42 -4.89 34.19 -29.16
C ALA A 42 -6.32 33.80 -29.65
N SER A 43 -6.73 34.28 -30.85
CA SER A 43 -8.02 33.92 -31.43
C SER A 43 -8.12 32.43 -31.77
N SER A 44 -6.99 31.75 -32.01
CA SER A 44 -6.98 30.30 -32.25
C SER A 44 -7.44 29.49 -31.03
N PHE A 45 -7.42 30.08 -29.85
CA PHE A 45 -7.86 29.46 -28.60
C PHE A 45 -9.17 30.04 -28.03
N SER A 46 -9.74 31.06 -28.67
CA SER A 46 -10.94 31.76 -28.16
C SER A 46 -12.18 30.87 -28.06
N GLY A 47 -12.26 29.83 -28.86
CA GLY A 47 -13.34 28.85 -28.82
C GLY A 47 -13.05 27.58 -28.02
N LEU A 48 -11.86 27.50 -27.37
CA LEU A 48 -11.43 26.29 -26.68
C LEU A 48 -11.94 26.30 -25.23
N SER A 49 -13.07 25.67 -24.97
CA SER A 49 -13.59 25.44 -23.62
C SER A 49 -13.66 23.94 -23.32
N LEU A 50 -13.55 23.56 -22.05
CA LEU A 50 -13.70 22.16 -21.63
C LEU A 50 -15.03 21.56 -22.12
N ALA A 51 -16.14 22.31 -22.01
CA ALA A 51 -17.45 21.87 -22.46
C ALA A 51 -17.48 21.57 -23.98
N LYS A 52 -16.81 22.39 -24.80
CA LYS A 52 -16.73 22.17 -26.24
C LYS A 52 -15.80 21.00 -26.59
N VAL A 53 -14.75 20.80 -25.83
CA VAL A 53 -13.83 19.65 -26.03
C VAL A 53 -14.54 18.36 -25.65
N HIS A 54 -15.29 18.32 -24.53
CA HIS A 54 -16.14 17.18 -24.14
C HIS A 54 -17.23 16.84 -25.14
N SER A 55 -17.72 17.83 -25.94
CA SER A 55 -18.69 17.53 -27.00
C SER A 55 -18.06 16.86 -28.22
N ILE A 56 -16.74 16.85 -28.36
CA ILE A 56 -16.00 16.33 -29.53
C ILE A 56 -15.22 15.06 -29.16
N ILE A 57 -14.71 15.01 -27.94
CA ILE A 57 -13.89 13.90 -27.45
C ILE A 57 -14.68 13.17 -26.35
N ASP A 58 -14.82 11.87 -26.52
CA ASP A 58 -15.37 11.01 -25.47
C ASP A 58 -14.32 10.89 -24.37
N SER A 59 -14.48 11.68 -23.31
CA SER A 59 -13.58 11.68 -22.17
C SER A 59 -14.18 10.87 -21.04
N GLN A 60 -13.37 10.02 -20.43
CA GLN A 60 -13.83 9.24 -19.30
C GLN A 60 -13.48 9.93 -17.96
N PRO A 61 -14.38 9.87 -16.98
CA PRO A 61 -14.09 10.32 -15.65
C PRO A 61 -12.90 9.54 -15.09
N LEU A 62 -12.16 10.15 -14.16
CA LEU A 62 -11.01 9.50 -13.51
C LEU A 62 -11.47 8.19 -12.87
N GLY A 63 -11.04 7.07 -13.45
CA GLY A 63 -11.32 5.76 -12.91
C GLY A 63 -10.79 5.62 -11.48
N ARG A 64 -11.48 4.85 -10.65
CA ARG A 64 -11.05 4.53 -9.29
C ARG A 64 -10.01 3.41 -9.33
N PHE A 65 -9.10 3.41 -8.36
CA PHE A 65 -8.20 2.27 -8.20
C PHE A 65 -9.01 1.02 -7.91
N THR A 66 -8.72 -0.07 -8.61
CA THR A 66 -9.30 -1.38 -8.31
C THR A 66 -8.82 -1.83 -6.94
N LEU A 67 -9.68 -2.55 -6.22
CA LEU A 67 -9.31 -3.13 -4.94
C LEU A 67 -8.36 -4.30 -5.15
N LEU A 68 -7.49 -4.50 -4.17
CA LEU A 68 -6.64 -5.68 -4.15
C LEU A 68 -7.46 -6.87 -3.64
N PRO A 69 -7.44 -8.04 -4.33
CA PRO A 69 -8.03 -9.24 -3.78
C PRO A 69 -7.48 -9.54 -2.39
N VAL A 70 -8.35 -9.99 -1.49
CA VAL A 70 -7.99 -10.15 -0.08
C VAL A 70 -6.92 -11.22 0.10
N ASP A 71 -6.98 -12.28 -0.71
CA ASP A 71 -6.00 -13.37 -0.69
C ASP A 71 -4.62 -12.87 -1.14
N VAL A 72 -4.57 -12.00 -2.17
CA VAL A 72 -3.33 -11.34 -2.60
C VAL A 72 -2.79 -10.43 -1.51
N LEU A 73 -3.66 -9.71 -0.78
CA LEU A 73 -3.25 -8.86 0.33
C LEU A 73 -2.60 -9.69 1.44
N PHE A 74 -3.30 -10.70 1.96
CA PHE A 74 -2.81 -11.47 3.11
C PHE A 74 -1.58 -12.31 2.78
N SER A 75 -1.53 -12.95 1.60
CA SER A 75 -0.33 -13.67 1.15
C SER A 75 0.87 -12.71 1.01
N SER A 76 0.65 -11.51 0.47
CA SER A 76 1.69 -10.49 0.36
C SER A 76 2.13 -9.96 1.72
N MET A 77 1.21 -9.71 2.65
CA MET A 77 1.57 -9.31 4.02
C MET A 77 2.40 -10.38 4.72
N LYS A 78 1.97 -11.64 4.65
CA LYS A 78 2.73 -12.77 5.21
C LYS A 78 4.14 -12.80 4.66
N ASN A 79 4.29 -12.83 3.33
CA ASN A 79 5.60 -12.87 2.68
C ASN A 79 6.46 -11.65 3.04
N ALA A 80 5.86 -10.46 3.10
CA ALA A 80 6.55 -9.23 3.45
C ALA A 80 7.10 -9.26 4.89
N PHE A 81 6.30 -9.70 5.86
CA PHE A 81 6.73 -9.84 7.26
C PHE A 81 7.82 -10.90 7.41
N GLU A 82 7.60 -12.10 6.88
CA GLU A 82 8.55 -13.21 6.95
C GLU A 82 9.92 -12.81 6.36
N PHE A 83 9.93 -12.20 5.17
CA PHE A 83 11.15 -11.76 4.53
C PHE A 83 11.85 -10.64 5.30
N SER A 84 11.10 -9.61 5.70
CA SER A 84 11.67 -8.47 6.40
C SER A 84 12.33 -8.89 7.72
N PHE A 85 11.63 -9.65 8.56
CA PHE A 85 12.19 -10.09 9.84
C PHE A 85 13.34 -11.09 9.70
N SER A 86 13.33 -11.90 8.64
CA SER A 86 14.40 -12.87 8.42
C SER A 86 15.70 -12.24 7.92
N TYR A 87 15.64 -11.17 7.13
CA TYR A 87 16.80 -10.72 6.35
C TYR A 87 17.21 -9.26 6.50
N ILE A 88 16.40 -8.41 7.16
CA ILE A 88 16.68 -6.97 7.25
C ILE A 88 18.06 -6.67 7.85
N ASP A 89 18.43 -7.34 8.92
CA ASP A 89 19.69 -7.08 9.63
C ASP A 89 20.89 -7.44 8.75
N GLU A 90 20.87 -8.62 8.14
CA GLU A 90 21.94 -9.09 7.27
C GLU A 90 22.09 -8.26 6.00
N ILE A 91 20.97 -7.91 5.37
CA ILE A 91 20.99 -7.07 4.16
C ILE A 91 21.54 -5.68 4.47
N LEU A 92 21.00 -4.99 5.50
CA LEU A 92 21.41 -3.63 5.83
C LEU A 92 22.87 -3.57 6.32
N LYS A 93 23.29 -4.53 7.15
CA LYS A 93 24.67 -4.61 7.64
C LYS A 93 25.65 -4.83 6.50
N THR A 94 25.37 -5.77 5.61
CA THR A 94 26.26 -6.09 4.47
C THR A 94 26.34 -4.93 3.49
N LEU A 95 25.20 -4.27 3.18
CA LEU A 95 25.16 -3.07 2.34
C LEU A 95 26.01 -1.95 2.94
N PHE A 96 25.84 -1.68 4.25
CA PHE A 96 26.61 -0.64 4.93
C PHE A 96 28.11 -0.93 4.84
N THR A 97 28.55 -2.16 5.16
CA THR A 97 29.96 -2.56 5.10
C THR A 97 30.56 -2.36 3.70
N ILE A 98 29.83 -2.75 2.64
CA ILE A 98 30.28 -2.58 1.26
C ILE A 98 30.38 -1.09 0.89
N LEU A 99 29.37 -0.31 1.21
CA LEU A 99 29.33 1.13 0.88
C LEU A 99 30.43 1.90 1.63
N ASP A 100 30.71 1.57 2.90
CA ASP A 100 31.73 2.21 3.70
C ASP A 100 33.15 1.82 3.19
N THR A 101 33.38 0.57 2.85
CA THR A 101 34.63 0.10 2.25
C THR A 101 34.92 0.76 0.91
N GLN A 102 33.89 0.92 0.06
CA GLN A 102 34.05 1.51 -1.27
C GLN A 102 34.28 3.03 -1.21
N LYS A 103 33.74 3.72 -0.19
CA LYS A 103 33.99 5.14 0.04
C LYS A 103 35.48 5.44 0.27
N VAL A 104 36.16 4.56 1.01
CA VAL A 104 37.59 4.73 1.33
C VAL A 104 38.47 4.57 0.10
N GLN A 105 38.01 3.86 -0.94
CA GLN A 105 38.80 3.54 -2.14
C GLN A 105 38.62 4.54 -3.30
N ASP A 106 37.60 5.36 -3.29
CA ASP A 106 37.17 6.13 -4.47
C ASP A 106 37.00 7.63 -4.19
N ASP A 107 38.11 8.38 -4.12
CA ASP A 107 38.10 9.84 -4.33
C ASP A 107 37.90 10.22 -5.82
N THR A 108 37.86 9.24 -6.72
CA THR A 108 37.66 9.41 -8.15
C THR A 108 36.43 8.64 -8.63
N TYR A 109 35.34 9.38 -8.87
CA TYR A 109 34.11 8.87 -9.50
C TYR A 109 34.39 8.44 -10.96
N TYR A 110 34.87 7.22 -11.17
CA TYR A 110 34.87 6.62 -12.48
C TYR A 110 33.61 5.77 -12.70
N TYR A 111 32.85 6.11 -13.73
CA TYR A 111 31.81 5.26 -14.31
C TYR A 111 32.45 3.96 -14.78
N LYS A 112 32.38 2.89 -13.99
CA LYS A 112 32.69 1.54 -14.45
C LYS A 112 31.39 0.90 -14.90
N SER A 113 31.26 0.63 -16.19
CA SER A 113 30.09 -0.02 -16.81
C SER A 113 29.78 -1.42 -16.24
N ASP A 114 30.71 -2.03 -15.50
CA ASP A 114 30.62 -3.42 -15.05
C ASP A 114 30.46 -3.57 -13.53
N ARG A 115 30.11 -2.51 -12.80
CA ARG A 115 29.95 -2.60 -11.34
C ARG A 115 28.88 -3.59 -10.88
N ASN A 116 27.84 -3.83 -11.69
CA ASN A 116 26.82 -4.83 -11.39
C ASN A 116 27.37 -6.25 -11.24
N LEU A 117 28.48 -6.53 -11.92
CA LEU A 117 29.13 -7.85 -11.93
C LEU A 117 30.17 -8.01 -10.82
N ILE A 118 30.33 -7.00 -9.95
CA ILE A 118 31.33 -7.08 -8.87
C ILE A 118 30.93 -8.23 -7.94
N ASN A 119 31.83 -9.19 -7.83
CA ASN A 119 31.70 -10.27 -6.88
C ASN A 119 31.87 -9.69 -5.47
N ILE A 120 30.85 -9.81 -4.63
CA ILE A 120 30.86 -9.29 -3.27
C ILE A 120 32.03 -9.86 -2.47
N LYS A 121 32.37 -11.12 -2.67
CA LYS A 121 33.51 -11.77 -1.98
C LYS A 121 34.85 -11.10 -2.28
N SER A 122 35.02 -10.50 -3.47
CA SER A 122 36.23 -9.75 -3.80
C SER A 122 36.29 -8.35 -3.16
N ILE A 123 35.15 -7.76 -2.84
CA ILE A 123 35.08 -6.46 -2.17
C ILE A 123 35.40 -6.62 -0.69
N LEU A 124 34.84 -7.64 -0.05
CA LEU A 124 34.95 -7.84 1.38
C LEU A 124 36.31 -8.37 1.87
N ASN A 125 37.29 -8.57 0.96
CA ASN A 125 38.71 -8.87 1.28
C ASN A 125 38.92 -9.80 2.48
N ASN A 126 38.16 -10.89 2.63
CA ASN A 126 38.14 -11.85 3.74
C ASN A 126 37.07 -11.58 4.85
N GLU A 127 36.31 -10.52 4.85
CA GLU A 127 35.09 -10.49 5.64
C GLU A 127 34.07 -11.46 5.02
N VAL A 128 33.66 -12.43 5.81
CA VAL A 128 32.74 -13.48 5.35
C VAL A 128 31.35 -12.85 5.22
N LEU A 129 30.78 -12.95 4.02
CA LEU A 129 29.36 -12.65 3.80
C LEU A 129 28.53 -13.47 4.81
N PRO A 130 27.50 -12.89 5.47
CA PRO A 130 26.69 -13.65 6.40
C PRO A 130 26.14 -14.94 5.79
N ASN A 131 26.25 -16.05 6.51
CA ASN A 131 25.81 -17.37 6.00
C ASN A 131 24.38 -17.32 5.47
N LYS A 132 23.47 -16.63 6.14
CA LYS A 132 22.09 -16.47 5.68
C LYS A 132 21.96 -15.88 4.27
N LEU A 133 22.83 -14.94 3.89
CA LEU A 133 22.81 -14.37 2.53
C LEU A 133 23.50 -15.30 1.53
N ILE A 134 24.52 -16.06 1.95
CA ILE A 134 25.15 -17.08 1.10
C ILE A 134 24.14 -18.20 0.80
N ASP A 135 23.47 -18.70 1.83
CA ASP A 135 22.47 -19.76 1.73
C ASP A 135 21.28 -19.32 0.85
N LEU A 136 20.96 -18.02 0.90
CA LEU A 136 19.93 -17.41 0.05
C LEU A 136 20.33 -17.32 -1.43
N GLY A 137 21.65 -17.32 -1.74
CA GLY A 137 22.19 -17.30 -3.09
C GLY A 137 22.96 -16.04 -3.48
N VAL A 138 23.15 -15.08 -2.56
CA VAL A 138 23.81 -13.80 -2.86
C VAL A 138 25.27 -14.02 -3.25
N SER A 139 25.64 -13.56 -4.42
CA SER A 139 27.00 -13.67 -4.95
C SER A 139 27.56 -12.36 -5.51
N ARG A 140 26.72 -11.49 -6.03
CA ARG A 140 27.12 -10.24 -6.70
C ARG A 140 26.40 -9.01 -6.13
N TRP A 141 26.92 -7.85 -6.48
CA TRP A 141 26.36 -6.57 -6.06
C TRP A 141 24.94 -6.33 -6.56
N ALA A 142 24.72 -6.50 -7.86
CA ALA A 142 23.39 -6.34 -8.46
C ALA A 142 23.29 -7.16 -9.75
N VAL A 143 22.09 -7.56 -10.11
CA VAL A 143 21.76 -8.19 -11.38
C VAL A 143 21.67 -7.10 -12.46
N SER A 144 22.31 -7.32 -13.60
CA SER A 144 22.23 -6.40 -14.73
C SER A 144 20.86 -6.50 -15.42
N ASN A 145 20.30 -5.34 -15.78
CA ASN A 145 19.06 -5.30 -16.58
C ASN A 145 19.28 -5.82 -18.02
N ASN A 146 20.54 -5.93 -18.46
CA ASN A 146 20.90 -6.45 -19.78
C ASN A 146 21.05 -7.97 -19.78
N ASP A 147 21.06 -8.62 -18.62
CA ASP A 147 21.14 -10.08 -18.53
C ASP A 147 19.86 -10.69 -19.11
N LYS A 148 19.99 -11.67 -20.01
CA LYS A 148 18.85 -12.36 -20.63
C LYS A 148 17.99 -13.07 -19.56
N ASP A 149 18.65 -13.58 -18.52
CA ASP A 149 18.04 -14.35 -17.44
C ASP A 149 17.82 -13.51 -16.17
N GLN A 150 17.74 -12.18 -16.29
CA GLN A 150 17.65 -11.26 -15.14
C GLN A 150 16.55 -11.62 -14.12
N PHE A 151 15.40 -12.11 -14.58
CA PHE A 151 14.32 -12.51 -13.69
C PHE A 151 14.65 -13.76 -12.89
N GLN A 152 15.32 -14.75 -13.51
CA GLN A 152 15.77 -15.94 -12.80
C GLN A 152 16.88 -15.61 -11.80
N LEU A 153 17.86 -14.80 -12.21
CA LEU A 153 18.96 -14.36 -11.33
C LEU A 153 18.43 -13.62 -10.09
N ARG A 154 17.39 -12.79 -10.24
CA ARG A 154 16.73 -12.14 -9.09
C ARG A 154 16.01 -13.13 -8.20
N ARG A 155 15.36 -14.14 -8.75
CA ARG A 155 14.66 -15.19 -7.99
C ARG A 155 15.59 -16.08 -7.17
N ILE A 156 16.80 -16.34 -7.67
CA ILE A 156 17.84 -17.06 -6.91
C ILE A 156 18.66 -16.14 -6.00
N ASN A 157 18.22 -14.88 -5.83
CA ASN A 157 18.80 -13.89 -4.93
C ASN A 157 20.24 -13.48 -5.23
N ASP A 158 20.68 -13.60 -6.47
CA ASP A 158 22.08 -13.41 -6.85
C ASP A 158 22.59 -11.98 -6.58
N GLY A 159 21.74 -10.95 -6.66
CA GLY A 159 22.09 -9.53 -6.46
C GLY A 159 21.68 -8.97 -5.09
N LEU A 160 22.63 -8.42 -4.32
CA LEU A 160 22.36 -7.81 -3.02
C LEU A 160 21.48 -6.54 -3.12
N VAL A 161 21.73 -5.68 -4.13
CA VAL A 161 20.90 -4.47 -4.36
C VAL A 161 19.48 -4.85 -4.77
N ASP A 162 19.32 -5.96 -5.50
CA ASP A 162 17.98 -6.46 -5.86
C ASP A 162 17.24 -6.97 -4.63
N LEU A 163 17.90 -7.67 -3.70
CA LEU A 163 17.34 -8.04 -2.40
C LEU A 163 16.96 -6.82 -1.56
N PHE A 164 17.77 -5.76 -1.59
CA PHE A 164 17.43 -4.52 -0.91
C PHE A 164 16.15 -3.89 -1.48
N LYS A 165 15.95 -3.91 -2.79
CA LYS A 165 14.71 -3.42 -3.40
C LYS A 165 13.49 -4.26 -2.99
N ILE A 166 13.66 -5.58 -2.90
CA ILE A 166 12.61 -6.49 -2.42
C ILE A 166 12.30 -6.19 -0.95
N LEU A 167 13.32 -5.97 -0.11
CA LEU A 167 13.14 -5.57 1.29
C LEU A 167 12.39 -4.24 1.40
N MET A 168 12.75 -3.24 0.60
CA MET A 168 12.03 -1.95 0.57
C MET A 168 10.58 -2.15 0.11
N GLY A 169 10.34 -2.97 -0.91
CA GLY A 169 8.99 -3.34 -1.35
C GLY A 169 8.19 -4.05 -0.25
N SER A 170 8.82 -4.98 0.48
CA SER A 170 8.21 -5.67 1.63
C SER A 170 7.79 -4.69 2.73
N ILE A 171 8.68 -3.77 3.11
CA ILE A 171 8.38 -2.75 4.13
C ILE A 171 7.28 -1.79 3.65
N GLN A 172 7.27 -1.44 2.36
CA GLN A 172 6.20 -0.63 1.75
C GLN A 172 4.84 -1.34 1.81
N VAL A 173 4.80 -2.66 1.55
CA VAL A 173 3.57 -3.47 1.69
C VAL A 173 3.12 -3.47 3.15
N ILE A 174 4.03 -3.70 4.11
CA ILE A 174 3.72 -3.71 5.53
C ILE A 174 3.15 -2.35 5.98
N ILE A 175 3.87 -1.26 5.75
CA ILE A 175 3.42 0.09 6.15
C ILE A 175 2.13 0.46 5.40
N GLY A 176 2.04 0.11 4.13
CA GLY A 176 0.87 0.41 3.30
C GLY A 176 -0.40 -0.27 3.77
N SER A 177 -0.30 -1.56 4.15
CA SER A 177 -1.43 -2.38 4.59
C SER A 177 -1.85 -2.12 6.04
N THR A 178 -0.90 -1.76 6.93
CA THR A 178 -1.18 -1.58 8.35
C THR A 178 -1.48 -0.14 8.73
N MET A 179 -0.84 0.83 8.08
CA MET A 179 -0.98 2.25 8.39
C MET A 179 -1.86 3.01 7.39
N ALA A 180 -2.22 2.40 6.27
CA ALA A 180 -3.05 2.99 5.22
C ALA A 180 -2.61 4.40 4.77
N ARG A 181 -1.31 4.69 4.78
CA ARG A 181 -0.78 6.01 4.41
C ARG A 181 -0.82 6.23 2.90
N ARG A 182 -0.83 7.50 2.47
CA ARG A 182 -0.67 7.83 1.04
C ARG A 182 0.78 7.60 0.64
N GLN A 183 1.01 7.19 -0.61
CA GLN A 183 2.35 6.99 -1.16
C GLN A 183 3.30 8.17 -0.86
N GLY A 184 2.82 9.40 -1.06
CA GLY A 184 3.63 10.56 -0.81
C GLY A 184 3.93 10.82 0.66
N GLU A 185 3.06 10.40 1.59
CA GLU A 185 3.30 10.52 3.03
C GLU A 185 4.41 9.55 3.46
N ILE A 186 4.48 8.36 2.84
CA ILE A 186 5.53 7.37 3.10
C ILE A 186 6.88 7.81 2.48
N ILE A 187 6.86 8.38 1.27
CA ILE A 187 8.06 8.90 0.60
C ILE A 187 8.68 10.06 1.39
N ASP A 188 7.83 10.91 1.99
CA ASP A 188 8.25 12.09 2.74
C ASP A 188 8.69 11.78 4.19
N LEU A 189 8.66 10.51 4.65
CA LEU A 189 9.17 10.15 5.97
C LEU A 189 10.66 10.53 6.08
N LEU A 190 11.00 11.13 7.20
CA LEU A 190 12.36 11.60 7.46
C LEU A 190 13.34 10.42 7.53
N PRO A 191 14.63 10.61 7.27
CA PRO A 191 15.61 9.54 7.42
C PRO A 191 15.71 9.01 8.86
N THR A 192 15.39 9.86 9.85
CA THR A 192 15.46 9.56 11.29
C THR A 192 14.30 10.23 12.01
N ASN A 193 14.01 9.84 13.25
CA ASN A 193 13.03 10.48 14.15
C ASN A 193 11.58 10.43 13.63
N ASN A 194 11.17 9.27 13.12
CA ASN A 194 9.77 9.03 12.72
C ASN A 194 8.95 8.32 13.80
N LEU A 195 9.56 7.92 14.92
CA LEU A 195 8.88 7.21 15.99
C LEU A 195 8.83 8.04 17.27
N ILE A 196 7.72 7.95 17.99
CA ILE A 196 7.56 8.45 19.35
C ILE A 196 7.23 7.23 20.23
N PRO A 197 7.93 7.00 21.33
CA PRO A 197 9.11 7.76 21.81
C PRO A 197 10.34 7.58 20.89
N GLU A 198 11.16 8.63 20.84
CA GLU A 198 12.39 8.64 20.04
C GLU A 198 13.49 7.77 20.68
N ASN A 199 14.37 7.24 19.85
CA ASN A 199 15.60 6.54 20.24
C ASN A 199 15.41 5.27 21.13
N LEU A 200 14.20 4.74 21.21
CA LEU A 200 13.94 3.45 21.82
C LEU A 200 13.78 2.38 20.75
N ASN A 201 14.43 1.24 20.96
CA ASN A 201 14.23 0.09 20.10
C ASN A 201 12.92 -0.63 20.48
N PRO A 202 11.92 -0.71 19.59
CA PRO A 202 10.63 -1.33 19.92
C PRO A 202 10.72 -2.80 20.36
N LEU A 203 11.78 -3.51 19.96
CA LEU A 203 11.99 -4.91 20.38
C LEU A 203 12.42 -5.04 21.85
N ASP A 204 13.10 -4.03 22.38
CA ASP A 204 13.57 -4.02 23.79
C ASP A 204 12.48 -3.52 24.74
N TYR A 205 11.43 -2.88 24.21
CA TYR A 205 10.36 -2.26 24.96
C TYR A 205 8.98 -2.68 24.42
N PRO A 206 8.59 -3.97 24.54
CA PRO A 206 7.35 -4.49 23.97
C PRO A 206 6.07 -3.89 24.58
N ASP A 207 6.15 -3.37 25.80
CA ASP A 207 5.02 -2.79 26.54
C ASP A 207 4.81 -1.30 26.25
N ILE A 208 5.67 -0.68 25.45
CA ILE A 208 5.54 0.72 25.06
C ILE A 208 4.74 0.82 23.75
N GLU A 209 3.75 1.68 23.74
CA GLU A 209 3.04 2.05 22.51
C GLU A 209 3.88 3.05 21.71
N PHE A 210 4.13 2.72 20.45
CA PHE A 210 4.84 3.58 19.53
C PHE A 210 3.88 4.28 18.58
N GLU A 211 4.23 5.50 18.20
CA GLU A 211 3.52 6.27 17.19
C GLU A 211 4.44 6.59 16.01
N LEU A 212 3.90 6.50 14.80
CA LEU A 212 4.56 6.94 13.57
C LEU A 212 4.22 8.41 13.31
N VAL A 213 5.25 9.25 13.21
CA VAL A 213 5.15 10.66 12.88
C VAL A 213 5.32 10.86 11.38
N PHE A 214 4.41 11.62 10.76
CA PHE A 214 4.47 11.92 9.32
C PHE A 214 3.82 13.26 8.99
N LEU A 215 4.11 13.77 7.78
CA LEU A 215 3.52 15.00 7.25
C LEU A 215 2.23 14.67 6.46
N ASN A 216 1.08 15.15 6.94
CA ASN A 216 -0.18 14.95 6.23
C ASN A 216 -0.22 15.83 4.96
N ARG A 217 -0.52 15.22 3.81
CA ARG A 217 -0.54 15.93 2.52
C ARG A 217 -1.85 16.65 2.22
N LYS A 218 -2.94 16.42 2.99
CA LYS A 218 -4.25 17.02 2.70
C LYS A 218 -4.68 18.08 3.72
N THR A 219 -4.08 18.11 4.89
CA THR A 219 -4.35 19.12 5.91
C THR A 219 -3.17 20.09 5.98
N GLY A 220 -3.46 21.35 6.14
CA GLY A 220 -2.47 22.43 6.18
C GLY A 220 -2.89 23.61 5.30
N VAL A 221 -2.27 24.76 5.51
CA VAL A 221 -2.55 26.01 4.79
C VAL A 221 -1.64 26.12 3.57
N GLY A 222 -2.17 26.44 2.40
CA GLY A 222 -1.39 26.73 1.20
C GLY A 222 -1.34 25.61 0.14
N GLY A 223 -2.17 24.57 0.24
CA GLY A 223 -2.30 23.53 -0.79
C GLY A 223 -1.06 22.64 -0.91
N LYS A 224 -0.66 22.28 -2.14
CA LYS A 224 0.41 21.30 -2.41
C LYS A 224 1.80 21.77 -1.94
N ASP A 225 2.04 23.05 -1.91
CA ASP A 225 3.31 23.69 -1.54
C ASP A 225 3.24 24.42 -0.18
N GLY A 226 2.11 24.26 0.55
CA GLY A 226 1.89 24.91 1.83
C GLY A 226 2.48 24.19 3.04
N VAL A 227 2.29 24.78 4.21
CA VAL A 227 2.67 24.19 5.50
C VAL A 227 1.81 22.96 5.76
N ARG A 228 2.44 21.81 5.84
CA ARG A 228 1.78 20.52 6.11
C ARG A 228 1.71 20.32 7.63
N GLU A 229 0.60 19.72 8.07
CA GLU A 229 0.42 19.35 9.46
C GLU A 229 1.22 18.08 9.77
N THR A 230 1.96 18.09 10.87
CA THR A 230 2.59 16.90 11.42
C THR A 230 1.55 16.14 12.25
N ILE A 231 1.37 14.86 11.94
CA ILE A 231 0.44 13.97 12.65
C ILE A 231 1.23 12.76 13.14
N SER A 232 0.87 12.27 14.34
CA SER A 232 1.32 10.99 14.86
C SER A 232 0.15 10.01 14.96
N LEU A 233 0.41 8.74 14.70
CA LEU A 233 -0.58 7.67 14.79
C LEU A 233 0.04 6.42 15.41
N PRO A 234 -0.72 5.69 16.22
CA PRO A 234 -0.27 4.42 16.78
C PRO A 234 0.21 3.46 15.69
N VAL A 235 1.34 2.81 15.95
CA VAL A 235 1.96 1.83 15.06
C VAL A 235 2.28 0.55 15.84
N MET A 236 2.00 -0.61 15.24
CA MET A 236 2.33 -1.90 15.86
C MET A 236 3.83 -2.01 16.11
N ASN A 237 4.23 -2.57 17.26
CA ASN A 237 5.64 -2.71 17.65
C ASN A 237 6.48 -3.46 16.59
N SER A 238 5.90 -4.46 15.93
CA SER A 238 6.55 -5.15 14.81
C SER A 238 6.87 -4.23 13.63
N VAL A 239 5.97 -3.30 13.29
CA VAL A 239 6.19 -2.32 12.23
C VAL A 239 7.15 -1.23 12.70
N ALA A 240 6.99 -0.75 13.93
CA ALA A 240 7.90 0.21 14.53
C ALA A 240 9.35 -0.31 14.57
N SER A 241 9.56 -1.61 14.84
CA SER A 241 10.89 -2.21 14.83
C SER A 241 11.56 -2.19 13.45
N LEU A 242 10.80 -2.42 12.38
CA LEU A 242 11.33 -2.31 11.00
C LEU A 242 11.69 -0.86 10.65
N ILE A 243 10.83 0.09 11.05
CA ILE A 243 11.10 1.53 10.87
C ILE A 243 12.36 1.93 11.65
N TYR A 244 12.49 1.49 12.89
CA TYR A 244 13.66 1.74 13.73
C TYR A 244 14.96 1.24 13.08
N LYS A 245 14.97 0.00 12.57
CA LYS A 245 16.14 -0.57 11.86
C LYS A 245 16.52 0.23 10.61
N LEU A 246 15.56 0.74 9.85
CA LEU A 246 15.85 1.64 8.74
C LEU A 246 16.43 2.98 9.21
N GLN A 247 15.93 3.54 10.30
CA GLN A 247 16.50 4.76 10.91
C GLN A 247 17.94 4.54 11.38
N GLU A 248 18.22 3.41 12.03
CA GLU A 248 19.59 3.06 12.44
C GLU A 248 20.53 2.94 11.22
N PHE A 249 20.08 2.30 10.14
CA PHE A 249 20.85 2.21 8.91
C PHE A 249 21.15 3.59 8.34
N ASN A 250 20.15 4.48 8.28
CA ASN A 250 20.31 5.87 7.82
C ASN A 250 21.27 6.65 8.74
N CYS A 251 21.17 6.49 10.06
CA CYS A 251 22.09 7.09 11.01
C CYS A 251 23.54 6.66 10.75
N LYS A 252 23.78 5.37 10.48
CA LYS A 252 25.11 4.85 10.13
C LYS A 252 25.64 5.44 8.83
N LEU A 253 24.82 5.56 7.78
CA LEU A 253 25.20 6.19 6.52
C LEU A 253 25.56 7.67 6.67
N ILE A 254 24.83 8.40 7.53
CA ILE A 254 25.10 9.80 7.83
C ILE A 254 26.39 9.95 8.67
N ALA A 255 26.51 9.15 9.73
CA ALA A 255 27.66 9.22 10.64
C ALA A 255 28.97 8.88 9.94
N SER A 256 28.99 7.89 9.06
CA SER A 256 30.16 7.57 8.24
C SER A 256 30.41 8.56 7.11
N GLY A 257 29.50 9.53 6.87
CA GLY A 257 29.61 10.53 5.79
C GLY A 257 29.45 9.92 4.39
N ILE A 258 28.82 8.76 4.25
CA ILE A 258 28.46 8.18 2.93
C ILE A 258 27.39 9.04 2.27
N CYS A 259 26.44 9.55 3.08
CA CYS A 259 25.33 10.40 2.60
C CYS A 259 25.10 11.60 3.51
N ALA A 260 24.69 12.71 2.91
CA ALA A 260 24.15 13.83 3.66
C ALA A 260 22.70 13.50 4.13
N LYS A 261 22.32 13.96 5.33
CA LYS A 261 20.96 13.76 5.86
C LYS A 261 19.86 14.26 4.90
N SER A 262 20.12 15.39 4.21
CA SER A 262 19.18 15.99 3.26
C SER A 262 18.96 15.19 1.97
N SER A 263 19.81 14.21 1.68
CA SER A 263 19.70 13.36 0.49
C SER A 263 18.94 12.04 0.76
N LEU A 264 18.54 11.79 2.00
CA LEU A 264 17.90 10.56 2.44
C LEU A 264 16.45 10.80 2.87
N SER A 265 15.65 9.75 2.77
CA SER A 265 14.36 9.57 3.43
C SER A 265 14.40 8.30 4.29
N LEU A 266 13.29 7.92 4.93
CA LEU A 266 13.25 6.65 5.66
C LEU A 266 13.55 5.47 4.73
N ILE A 267 12.87 5.43 3.59
CA ILE A 267 13.05 4.44 2.54
C ILE A 267 13.95 5.04 1.46
N ASN A 268 15.05 4.38 1.17
CA ASN A 268 16.04 4.84 0.21
C ASN A 268 16.16 3.90 -0.98
N SER A 269 16.82 4.39 -2.02
CA SER A 269 17.25 3.63 -3.19
C SER A 269 18.76 3.60 -3.27
N ILE A 270 19.29 2.49 -3.77
CA ILE A 270 20.71 2.33 -4.06
C ILE A 270 20.88 2.26 -5.57
N HIS A 271 21.64 3.20 -6.12
CA HIS A 271 21.99 3.19 -7.54
C HIS A 271 23.12 2.17 -7.76
N SER A 272 22.81 1.06 -8.43
CA SER A 272 23.72 -0.09 -8.52
C SER A 272 25.08 0.25 -9.18
N LEU A 273 25.10 1.07 -10.22
CA LEU A 273 26.33 1.46 -10.92
C LEU A 273 27.17 2.49 -10.19
N GLN A 274 26.53 3.46 -9.53
CA GLN A 274 27.21 4.53 -8.82
C GLN A 274 27.49 4.22 -7.36
N MET A 275 26.89 3.15 -6.83
CA MET A 275 26.90 2.80 -5.39
C MET A 275 26.44 3.95 -4.50
N ARG A 276 25.57 4.82 -5.02
CA ARG A 276 25.04 5.98 -4.32
C ARG A 276 23.68 5.66 -3.71
N VAL A 277 23.49 6.06 -2.47
CA VAL A 277 22.21 6.01 -1.76
C VAL A 277 21.51 7.36 -1.85
N SER A 278 20.21 7.35 -2.12
CA SER A 278 19.37 8.55 -2.19
C SER A 278 17.94 8.26 -1.79
N SER A 279 17.20 9.30 -1.43
CA SER A 279 15.75 9.23 -1.24
C SER A 279 15.05 8.72 -2.52
N ILE A 280 13.88 8.14 -2.33
CA ILE A 280 13.07 7.60 -3.43
C ILE A 280 12.05 8.63 -3.93
N ASP A 281 11.68 8.50 -5.20
CA ASP A 281 10.53 9.15 -5.82
C ASP A 281 9.35 8.18 -5.99
N SER A 282 8.24 8.67 -6.55
CA SER A 282 7.05 7.85 -6.82
C SER A 282 7.32 6.70 -7.80
N THR A 283 8.25 6.87 -8.74
CA THR A 283 8.61 5.85 -9.72
C THR A 283 9.37 4.73 -9.05
N THR A 284 10.40 5.07 -8.29
CA THR A 284 11.22 4.11 -7.53
C THR A 284 10.38 3.37 -6.48
N TYR A 285 9.46 4.09 -5.81
CA TYR A 285 8.50 3.47 -4.88
C TYR A 285 7.71 2.34 -5.55
N ASN A 286 7.13 2.61 -6.72
CA ASN A 286 6.38 1.60 -7.47
C ASN A 286 7.27 0.48 -8.03
N GLN A 287 8.52 0.80 -8.40
CA GLN A 287 9.49 -0.22 -8.81
C GLN A 287 9.80 -1.20 -7.69
N ASN A 288 10.01 -0.74 -6.46
CA ASN A 288 10.22 -1.63 -5.31
C ASN A 288 9.02 -2.58 -5.11
N LEU A 289 7.79 -2.06 -5.22
CA LEU A 289 6.59 -2.90 -5.18
C LEU A 289 6.55 -3.91 -6.33
N ASN A 290 6.99 -3.54 -7.53
CA ASN A 290 7.09 -4.47 -8.65
C ASN A 290 8.12 -5.57 -8.37
N TYR A 291 9.31 -5.23 -7.86
CA TYR A 291 10.32 -6.21 -7.45
C TYR A 291 9.77 -7.19 -6.41
N PHE A 292 9.02 -6.68 -5.43
CA PHE A 292 8.33 -7.51 -4.44
C PHE A 292 7.35 -8.48 -5.11
N CYS A 293 6.45 -7.98 -5.97
CA CYS A 293 5.43 -8.79 -6.61
C CYS A 293 6.04 -9.85 -7.56
N ASP A 294 7.12 -9.52 -8.25
CA ASP A 294 7.83 -10.45 -9.12
C ASP A 294 8.56 -11.53 -8.32
N TYR A 295 9.17 -11.16 -7.20
CA TYR A 295 9.93 -12.07 -6.36
C TYR A 295 9.03 -13.09 -5.66
N PHE A 296 7.94 -12.64 -5.05
CA PHE A 296 6.99 -13.50 -4.35
C PHE A 296 5.92 -14.09 -5.25
N GLU A 297 6.01 -13.87 -6.55
CA GLU A 297 5.10 -14.42 -7.54
C GLU A 297 3.62 -14.21 -7.17
N THR A 298 3.27 -12.95 -6.89
CA THR A 298 1.86 -12.61 -6.60
C THR A 298 0.93 -13.24 -7.64
N GLU A 299 -0.26 -13.58 -7.20
CA GLU A 299 -1.24 -14.31 -7.98
C GLU A 299 -1.44 -13.75 -9.40
N THR A 300 -1.70 -14.61 -10.35
CA THR A 300 -1.99 -14.23 -11.73
C THR A 300 -3.45 -14.55 -12.07
N ILE A 301 -4.05 -13.70 -12.89
CA ILE A 301 -5.35 -13.94 -13.52
C ILE A 301 -5.17 -14.13 -15.02
N LEU A 302 -6.11 -14.82 -15.65
CA LEU A 302 -6.21 -14.86 -17.10
C LEU A 302 -7.07 -13.71 -17.58
N ASP A 303 -6.60 -13.00 -18.63
CA ASP A 303 -7.42 -12.04 -19.35
C ASP A 303 -8.35 -12.75 -20.37
N GLU A 304 -9.15 -11.97 -21.09
CA GLU A 304 -10.07 -12.49 -22.10
C GLU A 304 -9.36 -13.18 -23.26
N ASP A 305 -8.10 -12.81 -23.51
CA ASP A 305 -7.23 -13.38 -24.56
C ASP A 305 -6.43 -14.60 -24.08
N GLY A 306 -6.63 -15.03 -22.82
CA GLY A 306 -5.92 -16.16 -22.22
C GLY A 306 -4.48 -15.86 -21.77
N ASN A 307 -4.08 -14.59 -21.68
CA ASN A 307 -2.77 -14.21 -21.17
C ASN A 307 -2.79 -14.17 -19.63
N HIS A 308 -1.67 -14.58 -19.02
CA HIS A 308 -1.49 -14.44 -17.59
C HIS A 308 -1.12 -13.00 -17.21
N LEU A 309 -1.97 -12.35 -16.43
CA LEU A 309 -1.74 -11.03 -15.88
C LEU A 309 -1.42 -11.15 -14.39
N ARG A 310 -0.34 -10.50 -13.94
CA ARG A 310 0.09 -10.49 -12.54
C ARG A 310 -0.48 -9.29 -11.79
N TYR A 311 -0.91 -9.50 -10.55
CA TYR A 311 -1.25 -8.41 -9.65
C TYR A 311 0.01 -7.67 -9.19
N TYR A 312 0.15 -6.40 -9.61
CA TYR A 312 1.17 -5.49 -9.11
C TYR A 312 0.53 -4.54 -8.10
N ILE A 313 0.89 -4.74 -6.85
CA ILE A 313 0.37 -3.95 -5.73
C ILE A 313 0.73 -2.48 -5.87
N ARG A 314 -0.22 -1.59 -5.54
CA ARG A 314 -0.01 -0.14 -5.46
C ARG A 314 -0.49 0.39 -4.12
N GLN A 315 0.17 1.44 -3.62
CA GLN A 315 -0.14 2.02 -2.32
C GLN A 315 -1.61 2.43 -2.16
N HIS A 316 -2.22 2.95 -3.22
CA HIS A 316 -3.64 3.31 -3.17
C HIS A 316 -4.57 2.11 -3.01
N GLN A 317 -4.20 0.97 -3.56
CA GLN A 317 -4.97 -0.28 -3.40
C GLN A 317 -4.85 -0.78 -1.95
N LEU A 318 -3.64 -0.81 -1.36
CA LEU A 318 -3.42 -1.18 0.04
C LEU A 318 -4.24 -0.29 0.98
N ARG A 319 -4.15 1.04 0.80
CA ARG A 319 -4.93 1.98 1.59
C ARG A 319 -6.43 1.74 1.46
N ARG A 320 -6.90 1.53 0.24
CA ARG A 320 -8.34 1.30 -0.03
C ARG A 320 -8.82 0.00 0.61
N THR A 321 -8.07 -1.07 0.45
CA THR A 321 -8.41 -2.36 1.04
C THR A 321 -8.42 -2.30 2.57
N PHE A 322 -7.44 -1.60 3.18
CA PHE A 322 -7.46 -1.35 4.63
C PHE A 322 -8.75 -0.64 5.08
N VAL A 323 -9.13 0.44 4.38
CA VAL A 323 -10.35 1.19 4.71
C VAL A 323 -11.58 0.30 4.67
N MET A 324 -11.68 -0.54 3.64
CA MET A 324 -12.78 -1.47 3.47
C MET A 324 -12.82 -2.52 4.58
N LEU A 325 -11.70 -3.17 4.87
CA LEU A 325 -11.60 -4.17 5.92
C LEU A 325 -11.91 -3.56 7.30
N PHE A 326 -11.36 -2.38 7.59
CA PHE A 326 -11.61 -1.70 8.85
C PHE A 326 -13.08 -1.31 9.01
N PHE A 327 -13.69 -0.75 7.97
CA PHE A 327 -15.10 -0.36 8.00
C PHE A 327 -16.00 -1.57 8.26
N TRP A 328 -15.83 -2.64 7.49
CA TRP A 328 -16.68 -3.83 7.65
C TRP A 328 -16.43 -4.58 8.95
N SER A 329 -15.22 -4.46 9.55
CA SER A 329 -14.94 -5.04 10.86
C SER A 329 -15.54 -4.26 12.03
N ASN A 330 -15.70 -2.94 11.90
CA ASN A 330 -16.12 -2.06 12.98
C ASN A 330 -17.47 -1.36 12.71
N SER A 331 -18.03 -1.55 11.52
CA SER A 331 -19.27 -0.91 11.08
C SER A 331 -19.21 0.62 11.19
N PHE A 332 -20.38 1.26 11.36
CA PHE A 332 -20.48 2.72 11.45
C PHE A 332 -19.85 3.31 12.72
N ASP A 333 -19.74 2.53 13.78
CA ASP A 333 -19.12 2.98 15.05
C ASP A 333 -17.63 3.28 14.90
N GLY A 334 -16.96 2.62 13.94
CA GLY A 334 -15.56 2.85 13.63
C GLY A 334 -15.26 4.04 12.71
N LEU A 335 -16.28 4.72 12.15
CA LEU A 335 -16.09 5.76 11.13
C LEU A 335 -15.26 6.96 11.60
N ASP A 336 -15.50 7.45 12.81
CA ASP A 336 -14.74 8.58 13.36
C ASP A 336 -13.26 8.21 13.61
N SER A 337 -13.02 7.01 14.11
CA SER A 337 -11.67 6.47 14.27
C SER A 337 -10.98 6.33 12.92
N LEU A 338 -11.69 5.78 11.92
CA LEU A 338 -11.19 5.64 10.56
C LEU A 338 -10.89 7.00 9.92
N ARG A 339 -11.77 7.98 10.09
CA ARG A 339 -11.58 9.36 9.60
C ARG A 339 -10.31 9.99 10.17
N LYS A 340 -10.14 9.92 11.49
CA LYS A 340 -8.94 10.43 12.17
C LYS A 340 -7.69 9.69 11.69
N PHE A 341 -7.75 8.36 11.64
CA PHE A 341 -6.64 7.53 11.19
C PHE A 341 -6.22 7.84 9.74
N LEU A 342 -7.16 8.08 8.84
CA LEU A 342 -6.88 8.43 7.45
C LEU A 342 -6.45 9.88 7.24
N GLY A 343 -6.59 10.75 8.24
CA GLY A 343 -6.37 12.19 8.12
C GLY A 343 -7.33 12.84 7.12
N HIS A 344 -8.62 12.45 7.14
CA HIS A 344 -9.66 13.05 6.34
C HIS A 344 -10.47 14.07 7.15
N ALA A 345 -10.68 15.25 6.59
CA ALA A 345 -11.54 16.26 7.19
C ALA A 345 -13.02 15.89 7.03
N ASP A 346 -13.38 15.15 5.98
CA ASP A 346 -14.75 14.85 5.58
C ASP A 346 -15.00 13.34 5.44
N LEU A 347 -16.19 12.90 5.87
CA LEU A 347 -16.67 11.52 5.74
C LEU A 347 -16.98 11.14 4.30
N GLU A 348 -17.34 12.11 3.44
CA GLU A 348 -17.60 11.87 2.02
C GLU A 348 -16.45 11.15 1.31
N HIS A 349 -15.22 11.45 1.71
CA HIS A 349 -14.06 10.76 1.16
C HIS A 349 -13.99 9.29 1.56
N ILE A 350 -14.50 8.92 2.74
CA ILE A 350 -14.56 7.53 3.21
C ILE A 350 -15.65 6.79 2.43
N TYR A 351 -16.79 7.43 2.21
CA TYR A 351 -17.89 6.89 1.41
C TYR A 351 -17.41 6.36 0.05
N ASN A 352 -16.57 7.13 -0.63
CA ASN A 352 -16.00 6.74 -1.93
C ASN A 352 -15.11 5.48 -1.86
N TYR A 353 -14.60 5.10 -0.70
CA TYR A 353 -13.86 3.87 -0.51
C TYR A 353 -14.77 2.67 -0.19
N VAL A 354 -15.83 2.90 0.56
CA VAL A 354 -16.67 1.87 1.17
C VAL A 354 -17.80 1.40 0.24
N THR A 355 -18.24 2.25 -0.71
CA THR A 355 -19.39 1.95 -1.60
C THR A 355 -19.08 0.99 -2.74
N GLU A 356 -17.84 0.53 -2.91
CA GLU A 356 -17.50 -0.41 -3.96
C GLU A 356 -17.82 -1.85 -3.54
N ALA A 357 -18.52 -2.57 -4.41
CA ALA A 357 -18.78 -3.99 -4.22
C ALA A 357 -17.47 -4.78 -4.37
N LEU A 358 -17.00 -5.39 -3.30
CA LEU A 358 -15.88 -6.32 -3.31
C LEU A 358 -16.39 -7.75 -3.53
N LYS A 359 -15.73 -8.46 -4.43
CA LYS A 359 -15.88 -9.91 -4.56
C LYS A 359 -14.71 -10.58 -3.82
N GLY A 360 -15.01 -11.53 -2.96
CA GLY A 360 -13.98 -12.32 -2.27
C GLY A 360 -14.50 -12.98 -0.99
N SER A 361 -14.14 -14.23 -0.76
CA SER A 361 -14.63 -15.05 0.34
C SER A 361 -14.37 -14.44 1.72
N VAL A 362 -13.20 -13.88 1.94
CA VAL A 362 -12.84 -13.25 3.22
C VAL A 362 -13.67 -12.00 3.52
N LEU A 363 -13.92 -11.17 2.50
CA LEU A 363 -14.78 -10.00 2.70
C LEU A 363 -16.22 -10.41 2.96
N ASN A 364 -16.70 -11.43 2.26
CA ASN A 364 -18.04 -11.98 2.50
C ASN A 364 -18.16 -12.53 3.92
N THR A 365 -17.10 -13.15 4.45
CA THR A 365 -17.05 -13.56 5.88
C THR A 365 -17.14 -12.36 6.82
N ILE A 366 -16.40 -11.27 6.54
CA ILE A 366 -16.45 -10.04 7.36
C ILE A 366 -17.81 -9.37 7.24
N LYS A 367 -18.40 -9.30 6.04
CA LYS A 367 -19.76 -8.79 5.82
C LYS A 367 -20.81 -9.64 6.55
N ALA A 368 -20.70 -10.97 6.49
CA ALA A 368 -21.59 -11.87 7.20
C ALA A 368 -21.52 -11.65 8.71
N ARG A 369 -20.31 -11.50 9.25
CA ARG A 369 -20.11 -11.21 10.68
C ARG A 369 -20.69 -9.85 11.08
N ALA A 370 -20.59 -8.83 10.21
CA ALA A 370 -21.23 -7.54 10.42
C ALA A 370 -22.78 -7.64 10.41
N LEU A 371 -23.33 -8.51 9.57
CA LEU A 371 -24.78 -8.78 9.50
C LEU A 371 -25.29 -9.56 10.72
N SER A 372 -24.51 -10.52 11.21
CA SER A 372 -24.87 -11.36 12.37
C SER A 372 -24.64 -10.63 13.71
N SER A 373 -24.02 -9.46 13.71
CA SER A 373 -23.76 -8.69 14.94
C SER A 373 -25.04 -8.05 15.48
N PRO A 374 -25.37 -8.27 16.77
CA PRO A 374 -26.57 -7.70 17.40
C PRO A 374 -26.65 -6.17 17.37
N SER A 375 -25.50 -5.49 17.30
CA SER A 375 -25.42 -4.02 17.29
C SER A 375 -25.76 -3.40 15.93
N ASN A 376 -25.81 -4.18 14.86
CA ASN A 376 -26.04 -3.71 13.50
C ASN A 376 -27.49 -3.96 13.07
N MET A 377 -28.43 -3.16 13.55
CA MET A 377 -29.83 -3.17 13.06
C MET A 377 -29.89 -2.72 11.61
N ILE A 378 -29.93 -3.66 10.69
CA ILE A 378 -30.15 -3.36 9.26
C ILE A 378 -31.66 -3.30 9.03
N LYS A 379 -32.13 -2.22 8.43
CA LYS A 379 -33.56 -1.96 8.09
C LYS A 379 -34.21 -2.96 7.14
N ASN A 380 -33.51 -4.00 6.69
CA ASN A 380 -33.98 -5.00 5.73
C ASN A 380 -33.90 -6.44 6.28
N HIS A 381 -33.97 -6.63 7.59
CA HIS A 381 -33.92 -7.97 8.21
C HIS A 381 -35.00 -8.91 7.67
N GLU A 382 -36.26 -8.42 7.54
CA GLU A 382 -37.37 -9.23 7.01
C GLU A 382 -37.11 -9.79 5.62
N LYS A 383 -36.53 -8.99 4.72
CA LYS A 383 -36.16 -9.47 3.38
C LYS A 383 -35.03 -10.51 3.38
N LEU A 384 -34.11 -10.41 4.32
CA LEU A 384 -33.04 -11.40 4.49
C LEU A 384 -33.62 -12.72 5.02
N GLU A 385 -34.55 -12.68 5.95
CA GLU A 385 -35.30 -13.86 6.45
C GLU A 385 -36.00 -14.57 5.32
N ASP A 386 -36.77 -13.85 4.49
CA ASP A 386 -37.49 -14.41 3.34
C ASP A 386 -36.54 -15.10 2.35
N ILE A 387 -35.40 -14.50 2.05
CA ILE A 387 -34.40 -15.06 1.12
C ILE A 387 -33.78 -16.32 1.73
N MET A 388 -33.46 -16.29 3.02
CA MET A 388 -32.87 -17.44 3.72
C MET A 388 -33.87 -18.60 3.81
N GLU A 389 -35.15 -18.34 4.13
CA GLU A 389 -36.22 -19.35 4.17
C GLU A 389 -36.41 -19.99 2.79
N GLN A 390 -36.47 -19.18 1.72
CA GLN A 390 -36.59 -19.70 0.34
C GLN A 390 -35.40 -20.53 -0.08
N ARG A 391 -34.19 -20.20 0.32
CA ARG A 391 -32.95 -20.85 -0.14
C ARG A 391 -32.64 -22.12 0.65
N PHE A 392 -32.83 -22.09 1.97
CA PHE A 392 -32.41 -23.15 2.87
C PHE A 392 -33.57 -23.97 3.40
N GLY A 393 -34.82 -23.57 3.17
CA GLY A 393 -36.03 -24.34 3.46
C GLY A 393 -36.29 -24.59 4.95
N THR A 394 -35.68 -23.79 5.82
CA THR A 394 -35.79 -23.96 7.27
C THR A 394 -36.44 -22.76 7.91
N ASN A 395 -37.58 -22.92 8.57
CA ASN A 395 -38.20 -21.96 9.46
C ASN A 395 -37.42 -21.78 10.80
N SER A 396 -36.29 -22.44 10.94
CA SER A 396 -35.47 -22.40 12.16
C SER A 396 -34.52 -21.22 12.20
N PHE A 397 -34.31 -20.56 11.05
CA PHE A 397 -33.74 -19.20 11.06
C PHE A 397 -34.80 -18.16 11.40
N LYS A 398 -35.51 -18.37 12.45
CA LYS A 398 -36.03 -17.23 13.14
C LYS A 398 -34.79 -16.47 13.64
N ILE A 399 -34.47 -15.35 12.97
CA ILE A 399 -33.87 -14.24 13.63
C ILE A 399 -34.88 -13.89 14.73
N LYS A 400 -34.99 -14.77 15.69
CA LYS A 400 -35.67 -14.55 16.92
C LYS A 400 -34.82 -13.53 17.61
N SER A 401 -35.04 -12.40 16.96
CA SER A 401 -34.74 -11.14 17.52
C SER A 401 -33.27 -11.02 17.96
N VAL A 402 -32.56 -10.27 17.16
CA VAL A 402 -31.54 -9.38 17.74
C VAL A 402 -32.01 -8.84 19.12
N SER A 403 -33.30 -8.62 19.38
CA SER A 403 -33.82 -8.24 20.69
C SER A 403 -33.76 -9.34 21.75
N VAL A 404 -33.98 -10.62 21.44
CA VAL A 404 -33.76 -11.70 22.43
C VAL A 404 -32.27 -11.97 22.61
N ALA A 405 -31.47 -11.83 21.55
CA ALA A 405 -30.00 -11.91 21.67
C ALA A 405 -29.42 -10.68 22.42
N LEU A 406 -30.05 -9.51 22.37
CA LEU A 406 -29.68 -8.35 23.20
C LEU A 406 -30.10 -8.53 24.66
N GLU A 407 -31.29 -9.05 24.94
CA GLU A 407 -31.70 -9.41 26.29
C GLU A 407 -30.85 -10.56 26.85
N ASP A 408 -30.56 -11.58 26.06
CA ASP A 408 -29.64 -12.65 26.42
C ASP A 408 -28.18 -12.17 26.50
N TYR A 409 -27.77 -11.15 25.72
CA TYR A 409 -26.43 -10.57 25.76
C TYR A 409 -26.23 -9.63 26.95
N GLU A 410 -27.22 -8.84 27.31
CA GLU A 410 -27.17 -8.07 28.55
C GLU A 410 -27.17 -8.97 29.81
N PHE A 411 -27.81 -10.14 29.72
CA PHE A 411 -27.73 -11.18 30.74
C PHE A 411 -26.44 -12.02 30.67
N ALA A 412 -25.87 -12.22 29.47
CA ALA A 412 -24.68 -13.02 29.22
C ALA A 412 -23.35 -12.28 29.43
N VAL A 413 -23.37 -11.00 29.69
CA VAL A 413 -22.18 -10.28 30.23
C VAL A 413 -21.81 -10.80 31.62
N GLU A 414 -22.75 -11.48 32.34
CA GLU A 414 -22.48 -12.19 33.58
C GLU A 414 -22.28 -13.72 33.43
N THR A 415 -22.60 -14.33 32.26
CA THR A 415 -22.41 -15.77 32.04
C THR A 415 -21.83 -16.00 30.66
N SER A 416 -20.76 -16.81 30.58
CA SER A 416 -20.15 -17.22 29.30
C SER A 416 -21.20 -17.78 28.36
N PRO A 417 -21.21 -17.38 27.04
CA PRO A 417 -22.20 -17.87 26.08
C PRO A 417 -22.17 -19.42 26.02
N SER A 418 -23.35 -20.04 25.97
CA SER A 418 -23.43 -21.49 25.84
C SER A 418 -22.80 -21.95 24.54
N LEU A 419 -22.19 -23.14 24.53
CA LEU A 419 -21.62 -23.75 23.31
C LEU A 419 -22.65 -23.86 22.18
N GLU A 420 -23.94 -24.00 22.54
CA GLU A 420 -25.07 -24.12 21.62
C GLU A 420 -25.36 -22.79 20.90
N SER A 421 -25.32 -21.64 21.60
CA SER A 421 -25.52 -20.33 21.01
C SER A 421 -24.36 -19.91 20.08
N ILE A 422 -23.13 -20.32 20.40
CA ILE A 422 -21.96 -20.10 19.54
C ILE A 422 -22.08 -20.90 18.25
N LYS A 423 -22.60 -22.14 18.34
CA LYS A 423 -22.79 -23.00 17.19
C LYS A 423 -23.89 -22.49 16.26
N GLU A 424 -25.03 -22.08 16.82
CA GLU A 424 -26.13 -21.47 16.06
C GLU A 424 -25.69 -20.18 15.33
N GLN A 425 -24.90 -19.33 16.01
CA GLN A 425 -24.35 -18.13 15.38
C GLN A 425 -23.38 -18.45 14.26
N ALA A 426 -22.53 -19.46 14.42
CA ALA A 426 -21.59 -19.89 13.38
C ALA A 426 -22.32 -20.46 12.15
N GLU A 427 -23.37 -21.27 12.35
CA GLU A 427 -24.21 -21.78 11.27
C GLU A 427 -24.92 -20.63 10.53
N TYR A 428 -25.41 -19.63 11.23
CA TYR A 428 -26.03 -18.44 10.65
C TYR A 428 -25.05 -17.62 9.81
N GLU A 429 -23.85 -17.38 10.33
CA GLU A 429 -22.79 -16.69 9.56
C GLU A 429 -22.44 -17.46 8.28
N GLU A 430 -22.35 -18.79 8.33
CA GLU A 430 -22.03 -19.64 7.17
C GLU A 430 -23.10 -19.55 6.08
N HIS A 431 -24.38 -19.50 6.45
CA HIS A 431 -25.46 -19.29 5.50
C HIS A 431 -25.43 -17.91 4.85
N ILE A 432 -25.17 -16.84 5.62
CA ILE A 432 -24.99 -15.50 5.07
C ILE A 432 -23.78 -15.45 4.12
N ILE A 433 -22.67 -16.09 4.47
CA ILE A 433 -21.49 -16.20 3.59
C ILE A 433 -21.88 -16.86 2.27
N THR A 434 -22.68 -17.92 2.31
CA THR A 434 -23.15 -18.62 1.11
C THR A 434 -23.99 -17.70 0.23
N LEU A 435 -24.94 -16.96 0.80
CA LEU A 435 -25.79 -16.00 0.08
C LEU A 435 -24.96 -14.86 -0.57
N LEU A 436 -23.94 -14.36 0.15
CA LEU A 436 -23.03 -13.35 -0.38
C LEU A 436 -22.14 -13.90 -1.51
N ASN A 437 -21.65 -15.13 -1.38
CA ASN A 437 -20.83 -15.79 -2.41
C ASN A 437 -21.62 -16.07 -3.69
N GLU A 438 -22.90 -16.44 -3.56
CA GLU A 438 -23.80 -16.67 -4.68
C GLU A 438 -24.35 -15.35 -5.28
N ASN A 439 -23.99 -14.19 -4.74
CA ASN A 439 -24.50 -12.87 -5.10
C ASN A 439 -26.03 -12.75 -4.99
N LEU A 440 -26.66 -13.49 -4.13
CA LEU A 440 -28.09 -13.39 -3.85
C LEU A 440 -28.40 -12.20 -2.94
N ILE A 441 -27.46 -11.80 -2.10
CA ILE A 441 -27.49 -10.58 -1.29
C ILE A 441 -26.19 -9.81 -1.50
N ASP A 442 -26.26 -8.47 -1.38
CA ASP A 442 -25.09 -7.61 -1.34
C ASP A 442 -25.33 -6.51 -0.30
N LEU A 443 -24.28 -6.21 0.47
CA LEU A 443 -24.31 -5.14 1.46
C LEU A 443 -23.68 -3.90 0.87
N LYS A 444 -24.48 -2.84 0.77
CA LYS A 444 -24.02 -1.49 0.41
C LYS A 444 -24.35 -0.54 1.56
N PRO A 445 -23.36 0.15 2.13
CA PRO A 445 -23.64 1.16 3.13
C PRO A 445 -24.35 2.36 2.46
N GLU A 446 -25.44 2.82 3.07
CA GLU A 446 -26.10 4.06 2.70
C GLU A 446 -25.79 5.11 3.79
N PHE A 447 -25.29 6.25 3.38
CA PHE A 447 -25.04 7.40 4.24
C PHE A 447 -26.15 8.41 4.02
N PHE A 448 -26.83 8.78 5.08
CA PHE A 448 -27.87 9.79 5.10
C PHE A 448 -27.33 11.15 5.49
#